data_4e8bc82a8b21bbce2d8c0fb55a7dc2dc
#
_entry.id   4e8bc82a8b21bbce2d8c0fb55a7dc2dc
#
_cell.length_a   1.000
_cell.length_b   1.000
_cell.length_c   1.000
_cell.angle_alpha   90.00
_cell.angle_beta   90.00
_cell.angle_gamma   90.00
#
_symmetry.space_group_name_H-M   'P 1'
#
loop_
_entity.id
_entity.type
_entity.pdbx_description
1 polymer ?
#
loop_
_entity_poly.entity_id
_entity_poly.type
_entity_poly.pdbx_seq_one_letter_code
_entity_poly.pdbx_strand_id
1 'polypeptide(L)'
;MKDIPDEFIDLTVTSPPYDNLRTYNGNISQWSFEKFQEIAKELYRVTKDGGVVVWVIGDGHDKNGSETLTSFKQGIFFKEIGFNMHDTMIYQKNSYPFPPTNRYYQQFEYMFVLSKGKPLVHNLQRCEAQGRKRKSTYRQKDGTMKMTQYETGHSTRIMDNVWLIDTGYMRTTKDKFAYKHPAMFPEELCERHILTWSNEEDTVFDPFMGSGTTGKMAVLNNRKFIGIEIDDTYYEIAKNRINGVSQTT
;
A
#
# COMPACT_ATOMS: atom_id res chain seq x y z
N MET A 1 19.34 3.16 -2.56
CA MET A 1 18.73 4.44 -2.98
C MET A 1 19.72 5.56 -3.27
N LYS A 2 20.98 5.45 -2.87
CA LYS A 2 21.99 6.52 -3.08
C LYS A 2 22.17 6.92 -4.56
N ASP A 3 21.93 6.01 -5.49
CA ASP A 3 22.05 6.26 -6.93
C ASP A 3 20.79 6.85 -7.56
N ILE A 4 19.71 7.00 -6.80
CA ILE A 4 18.47 7.66 -7.26
C ILE A 4 18.63 9.15 -6.94
N PRO A 5 18.44 10.04 -7.93
CA PRO A 5 18.47 11.49 -7.70
C PRO A 5 17.42 11.95 -6.70
N ASP A 6 17.63 13.12 -6.11
CA ASP A 6 16.61 13.79 -5.31
C ASP A 6 15.40 14.10 -6.19
N GLU A 7 14.21 14.03 -5.60
CA GLU A 7 12.94 14.40 -6.26
C GLU A 7 12.73 13.75 -7.64
N PHE A 8 13.03 12.45 -7.73
CA PHE A 8 12.96 11.69 -8.97
C PHE A 8 11.72 10.77 -9.06
N ILE A 9 11.22 10.30 -7.93
CA ILE A 9 10.15 9.30 -7.83
C ILE A 9 8.79 9.98 -7.72
N ASP A 10 7.85 9.58 -8.58
CA ASP A 10 6.47 10.07 -8.56
C ASP A 10 5.62 9.30 -7.54
N LEU A 11 5.75 7.98 -7.49
CA LEU A 11 5.00 7.10 -6.61
C LEU A 11 5.87 5.99 -6.06
N THR A 12 5.81 5.76 -4.75
CA THR A 12 6.30 4.52 -4.12
C THR A 12 5.09 3.69 -3.67
N VAL A 13 5.06 2.39 -4.02
CA VAL A 13 4.10 1.43 -3.46
C VAL A 13 4.90 0.25 -2.93
N THR A 14 4.86 0.04 -1.62
CA THR A 14 5.75 -0.93 -0.98
C THR A 14 5.19 -1.49 0.32
N SER A 15 5.72 -2.65 0.71
CA SER A 15 5.50 -3.31 1.99
C SER A 15 6.85 -3.72 2.57
N PRO A 16 7.32 -3.07 3.65
CA PRO A 16 8.60 -3.41 4.28
C PRO A 16 8.54 -4.80 4.95
N PRO A 17 9.66 -5.35 5.39
CA PRO A 17 9.63 -6.49 6.29
C PRO A 17 8.84 -6.18 7.57
N TYR A 18 7.94 -7.11 7.98
CA TYR A 18 7.13 -6.94 9.19
C TYR A 18 7.83 -7.62 10.35
N ASP A 19 8.36 -6.90 11.28
CA ASP A 19 8.99 -7.40 12.52
C ASP A 19 9.50 -8.86 12.42
N ASN A 20 9.10 -9.74 13.33
CA ASN A 20 9.48 -11.16 13.33
C ASN A 20 8.46 -12.08 12.62
N LEU A 21 7.57 -11.55 11.79
CA LEU A 21 6.49 -12.34 11.19
C LEU A 21 6.96 -13.30 10.08
N ARG A 22 8.13 -13.05 9.47
CA ARG A 22 8.68 -13.89 8.39
C ARG A 22 10.20 -13.89 8.40
N THR A 23 10.81 -14.99 7.92
CA THR A 23 12.27 -15.18 7.98
C THR A 23 13.04 -14.61 6.78
N TYR A 24 12.41 -14.32 5.65
CA TYR A 24 13.01 -13.76 4.43
C TYR A 24 14.43 -14.30 4.13
N ASN A 25 14.61 -15.62 4.10
CA ASN A 25 15.89 -16.29 3.89
C ASN A 25 17.00 -15.86 4.89
N GLY A 26 16.62 -15.46 6.11
CA GLY A 26 17.56 -15.00 7.15
C GLY A 26 17.92 -13.52 7.10
N ASN A 27 17.50 -12.77 6.10
CA ASN A 27 17.82 -11.35 5.93
C ASN A 27 17.11 -10.42 6.94
N ILE A 28 16.09 -10.91 7.66
CA ILE A 28 15.32 -10.09 8.62
C ILE A 28 16.15 -9.58 9.80
N SER A 29 17.28 -10.23 10.12
CA SER A 29 18.16 -9.79 11.21
C SER A 29 18.74 -8.38 11.01
N GLN A 30 18.69 -7.86 9.78
CA GLN A 30 19.14 -6.52 9.44
C GLN A 30 18.02 -5.47 9.55
N TRP A 31 16.76 -5.89 9.76
CA TRP A 31 15.63 -4.97 9.89
C TRP A 31 15.49 -4.48 11.33
N SER A 32 15.51 -3.18 11.50
CA SER A 32 15.31 -2.51 12.79
C SER A 32 14.59 -1.19 12.57
N PHE A 33 14.18 -0.53 13.67
CA PHE A 33 13.55 0.79 13.59
C PHE A 33 14.55 1.84 13.06
N GLU A 34 15.82 1.75 13.43
CA GLU A 34 16.89 2.62 12.93
C GLU A 34 17.07 2.45 11.42
N LYS A 35 17.05 1.20 10.94
CA LYS A 35 17.13 0.92 9.50
C LYS A 35 15.92 1.46 8.75
N PHE A 36 14.73 1.31 9.32
CA PHE A 36 13.53 1.96 8.80
C PHE A 36 13.70 3.49 8.71
N GLN A 37 14.23 4.14 9.77
CA GLN A 37 14.43 5.59 9.78
C GLN A 37 15.38 6.06 8.66
N GLU A 38 16.47 5.32 8.39
CA GLU A 38 17.37 5.60 7.27
C GLU A 38 16.64 5.54 5.93
N ILE A 39 15.83 4.48 5.73
CA ILE A 39 15.08 4.27 4.50
C ILE A 39 13.98 5.33 4.33
N ALA A 40 13.27 5.67 5.40
CA ALA A 40 12.22 6.69 5.36
C ALA A 40 12.77 8.08 4.97
N LYS A 41 13.97 8.45 5.47
CA LYS A 41 14.65 9.69 5.07
C LYS A 41 15.05 9.67 3.59
N GLU A 42 15.55 8.55 3.11
CA GLU A 42 15.88 8.38 1.69
C GLU A 42 14.63 8.42 0.81
N LEU A 43 13.51 7.80 1.24
CA LEU A 43 12.23 7.93 0.55
C LEU A 43 11.77 9.38 0.46
N TYR A 44 11.92 10.16 1.55
CA TYR A 44 11.58 11.58 1.51
C TYR A 44 12.47 12.36 0.52
N ARG A 45 13.76 12.05 0.47
CA ARG A 45 14.72 12.69 -0.45
C ARG A 45 14.38 12.40 -1.90
N VAL A 46 14.13 11.13 -2.26
CA VAL A 46 13.91 10.73 -3.65
C VAL A 46 12.52 11.01 -4.17
N THR A 47 11.52 11.20 -3.29
CA THR A 47 10.14 11.51 -3.68
C THR A 47 10.06 12.95 -4.16
N LYS A 48 9.43 13.17 -5.32
CA LYS A 48 9.14 14.51 -5.86
C LYS A 48 8.20 15.30 -4.95
N ASP A 49 8.27 16.62 -5.02
CA ASP A 49 7.20 17.45 -4.46
C ASP A 49 5.86 17.09 -5.12
N GLY A 50 4.85 16.81 -4.30
CA GLY A 50 3.56 16.29 -4.75
C GLY A 50 3.54 14.79 -5.05
N GLY A 51 4.69 14.11 -4.93
CA GLY A 51 4.77 12.65 -5.04
C GLY A 51 4.19 11.94 -3.81
N VAL A 52 3.86 10.66 -3.99
CA VAL A 52 3.14 9.85 -2.98
C VAL A 52 3.94 8.61 -2.62
N VAL A 53 3.89 8.25 -1.34
CA VAL A 53 4.38 6.96 -0.83
C VAL A 53 3.22 6.21 -0.20
N VAL A 54 2.91 5.03 -0.73
CA VAL A 54 1.99 4.07 -0.13
C VAL A 54 2.80 3.04 0.64
N TRP A 55 2.67 3.09 1.96
CA TRP A 55 3.38 2.23 2.89
C TRP A 55 2.43 1.23 3.51
N VAL A 56 2.52 -0.04 3.12
CA VAL A 56 1.62 -1.09 3.60
C VAL A 56 2.29 -1.86 4.72
N ILE A 57 1.66 -1.88 5.89
CA ILE A 57 2.26 -2.48 7.09
C ILE A 57 1.21 -3.07 8.03
N GLY A 58 1.55 -4.21 8.64
CA GLY A 58 0.82 -4.81 9.75
C GLY A 58 1.69 -4.88 11.00
N ASP A 59 1.04 -4.95 12.16
CA ASP A 59 1.71 -5.12 13.44
C ASP A 59 1.88 -6.60 13.80
N GLY A 60 3.04 -6.93 14.37
CA GLY A 60 3.29 -8.21 14.98
C GLY A 60 2.94 -8.20 16.46
N HIS A 61 3.34 -9.27 17.15
CA HIS A 61 3.19 -9.40 18.61
C HIS A 61 4.55 -9.70 19.25
N ASP A 62 4.79 -9.14 20.41
CA ASP A 62 5.94 -9.48 21.24
C ASP A 62 5.75 -10.85 21.94
N LYS A 63 6.78 -11.30 22.65
CA LYS A 63 6.74 -12.56 23.42
C LYS A 63 5.70 -12.60 24.55
N ASN A 64 5.19 -11.46 24.97
CA ASN A 64 4.15 -11.32 26.00
C ASN A 64 2.75 -11.25 25.34
N GLY A 65 2.69 -11.28 24.02
CA GLY A 65 1.45 -11.18 23.27
C GLY A 65 0.93 -9.75 23.10
N SER A 66 1.72 -8.73 23.41
CA SER A 66 1.37 -7.34 23.12
C SER A 66 1.65 -7.00 21.66
N GLU A 67 0.82 -6.18 21.03
CA GLU A 67 1.10 -5.64 19.70
C GLU A 67 2.34 -4.76 19.73
N THR A 68 3.15 -4.84 18.67
CA THR A 68 4.42 -4.09 18.57
C THR A 68 4.23 -2.60 18.35
N LEU A 69 3.07 -2.21 17.82
CA LEU A 69 2.75 -0.84 17.40
C LEU A 69 3.78 -0.27 16.40
N THR A 70 4.39 -1.14 15.62
CA THR A 70 5.40 -0.75 14.62
C THR A 70 4.80 0.15 13.55
N SER A 71 3.57 -0.15 13.11
CA SER A 71 2.84 0.68 12.15
C SER A 71 2.68 2.12 12.64
N PHE A 72 2.28 2.32 13.89
CA PHE A 72 2.09 3.66 14.48
C PHE A 72 3.42 4.41 14.62
N LYS A 73 4.48 3.73 15.10
CA LYS A 73 5.82 4.33 15.23
C LYS A 73 6.33 4.80 13.87
N GLN A 74 6.16 3.98 12.83
CA GLN A 74 6.58 4.33 11.48
C GLN A 74 5.74 5.46 10.89
N GLY A 75 4.42 5.42 11.05
CA GLY A 75 3.52 6.49 10.60
C GLY A 75 3.84 7.85 11.25
N ILE A 76 4.13 7.87 12.55
CA ILE A 76 4.53 9.08 13.27
C ILE A 76 5.88 9.59 12.73
N PHE A 77 6.87 8.71 12.58
CA PHE A 77 8.19 9.10 12.09
C PHE A 77 8.15 9.68 10.67
N PHE A 78 7.33 9.13 9.78
CA PHE A 78 7.14 9.73 8.45
C PHE A 78 6.65 11.18 8.53
N LYS A 79 5.75 11.49 9.46
CA LYS A 79 5.30 12.88 9.68
C LYS A 79 6.42 13.76 10.24
N GLU A 80 7.22 13.24 11.16
CA GLU A 80 8.35 13.97 11.78
C GLU A 80 9.40 14.40 10.75
N ILE A 81 9.64 13.57 9.73
CA ILE A 81 10.61 13.89 8.67
C ILE A 81 10.03 14.74 7.53
N GLY A 82 8.75 15.11 7.59
CA GLY A 82 8.14 16.07 6.67
C GLY A 82 7.05 15.54 5.72
N PHE A 83 6.77 14.24 5.70
CA PHE A 83 5.62 13.75 4.94
C PHE A 83 4.29 14.18 5.57
N ASN A 84 3.31 14.48 4.74
CA ASN A 84 1.92 14.55 5.16
C ASN A 84 1.33 13.14 5.21
N MET A 85 0.66 12.77 6.30
CA MET A 85 -0.24 11.62 6.29
C MET A 85 -1.51 12.03 5.54
N HIS A 86 -1.57 11.72 4.24
CA HIS A 86 -2.67 12.13 3.37
C HIS A 86 -3.93 11.32 3.66
N ASP A 87 -3.79 10.00 3.78
CA ASP A 87 -4.89 9.10 4.14
C ASP A 87 -4.36 7.89 4.94
N THR A 88 -5.20 7.37 5.82
CA THR A 88 -4.99 6.09 6.51
C THR A 88 -6.02 5.11 5.99
N MET A 89 -5.59 4.27 5.05
CA MET A 89 -6.45 3.28 4.42
C MET A 89 -6.27 1.91 5.07
N ILE A 90 -7.23 1.03 4.87
CA ILE A 90 -7.24 -0.34 5.38
C ILE A 90 -7.29 -1.33 4.23
N TYR A 91 -6.31 -2.21 4.17
CA TYR A 91 -6.35 -3.42 3.39
C TYR A 91 -6.98 -4.53 4.23
N GLN A 92 -8.22 -4.87 3.96
CA GLN A 92 -8.93 -5.97 4.61
C GLN A 92 -8.72 -7.27 3.83
N LYS A 93 -8.28 -8.31 4.53
CA LYS A 93 -8.08 -9.66 3.98
C LYS A 93 -9.36 -10.48 4.14
N ASN A 94 -9.60 -11.38 3.20
CA ASN A 94 -10.75 -12.29 3.26
C ASN A 94 -10.42 -13.68 3.84
N SER A 95 -9.15 -13.92 4.22
CA SER A 95 -8.70 -15.20 4.77
C SER A 95 -7.72 -15.02 5.93
N TYR A 96 -7.78 -15.97 6.88
CA TYR A 96 -6.90 -16.06 8.04
C TYR A 96 -6.63 -17.53 8.33
N PRO A 97 -5.36 -17.95 8.47
CA PRO A 97 -5.02 -19.37 8.49
C PRO A 97 -5.32 -20.09 9.81
N PHE A 98 -5.26 -19.38 10.96
CA PHE A 98 -5.39 -19.99 12.28
C PHE A 98 -6.27 -19.15 13.20
N PRO A 99 -7.21 -19.77 13.96
CA PRO A 99 -8.00 -19.05 14.95
C PRO A 99 -7.12 -18.67 16.15
N PRO A 100 -7.06 -17.40 16.53
CA PRO A 100 -6.47 -17.00 17.79
C PRO A 100 -7.33 -17.48 18.96
N THR A 101 -6.72 -17.68 20.12
CA THR A 101 -7.41 -18.19 21.32
C THR A 101 -7.87 -17.08 22.27
N ASN A 102 -7.25 -15.91 22.21
CA ASN A 102 -7.43 -14.84 23.17
C ASN A 102 -7.62 -13.44 22.57
N ARG A 103 -7.83 -13.35 21.27
CA ARG A 103 -8.07 -12.09 20.55
C ARG A 103 -8.88 -12.32 19.28
N TYR A 104 -9.36 -11.24 18.68
CA TYR A 104 -10.00 -11.31 17.37
C TYR A 104 -8.98 -11.57 16.27
N TYR A 105 -9.45 -12.08 15.13
CA TYR A 105 -8.62 -12.27 13.94
C TYR A 105 -8.06 -10.94 13.43
N GLN A 106 -6.76 -10.89 13.18
CA GLN A 106 -6.10 -9.78 12.49
C GLN A 106 -6.40 -9.86 11.00
N GLN A 107 -7.47 -9.22 10.57
CA GLN A 107 -7.96 -9.27 9.18
C GLN A 107 -7.50 -8.10 8.32
N PHE A 108 -6.69 -7.21 8.81
CA PHE A 108 -6.31 -6.03 8.05
C PHE A 108 -4.82 -5.69 8.19
N GLU A 109 -4.36 -4.89 7.25
CA GLU A 109 -3.10 -4.16 7.30
C GLU A 109 -3.38 -2.68 7.02
N TYR A 110 -2.57 -1.79 7.56
CA TYR A 110 -2.63 -0.37 7.26
C TYR A 110 -2.00 -0.11 5.89
N MET A 111 -2.61 0.79 5.12
CA MET A 111 -2.03 1.40 3.93
C MET A 111 -1.91 2.89 4.22
N PHE A 112 -0.75 3.33 4.69
CA PHE A 112 -0.48 4.75 4.90
C PHE A 112 -0.17 5.41 3.57
N VAL A 113 -1.03 6.34 3.15
CA VAL A 113 -0.81 7.19 1.99
C VAL A 113 -0.14 8.46 2.47
N LEU A 114 1.14 8.55 2.19
CA LEU A 114 2.00 9.67 2.56
C LEU A 114 2.26 10.55 1.34
N SER A 115 2.39 11.86 1.52
CA SER A 115 2.72 12.75 0.40
C SER A 115 3.77 13.79 0.79
N LYS A 116 4.69 14.08 -0.13
CA LYS A 116 5.59 15.22 0.01
C LYS A 116 4.88 16.45 -0.51
N GLY A 117 4.43 17.31 0.39
CA GLY A 117 3.49 18.38 0.05
C GLY A 117 2.08 17.86 -0.24
N LYS A 118 1.35 18.50 -1.12
CA LYS A 118 0.01 18.11 -1.56
C LYS A 118 0.13 17.16 -2.76
N PRO A 119 -0.57 16.01 -2.80
CA PRO A 119 -0.52 15.13 -3.97
C PRO A 119 -0.88 15.85 -5.26
N LEU A 120 -0.05 15.73 -6.28
CA LEU A 120 -0.30 16.30 -7.61
C LEU A 120 -1.24 15.42 -8.44
N VAL A 121 -1.11 14.09 -8.29
CA VAL A 121 -1.97 13.11 -8.98
C VAL A 121 -2.91 12.46 -7.97
N HIS A 122 -4.20 12.40 -8.29
CA HIS A 122 -5.24 11.81 -7.43
C HIS A 122 -6.43 11.32 -8.27
N ASN A 123 -6.18 10.33 -9.10
CA ASN A 123 -7.19 9.68 -9.96
C ASN A 123 -8.06 8.73 -9.14
N LEU A 124 -8.86 9.27 -8.22
CA LEU A 124 -9.64 8.48 -7.26
C LEU A 124 -10.60 7.52 -7.95
N GLN A 125 -10.50 6.25 -7.62
CA GLN A 125 -11.31 5.20 -8.21
C GLN A 125 -12.76 5.29 -7.74
N ARG A 126 -13.66 4.84 -8.59
CA ARG A 126 -15.10 4.90 -8.35
C ARG A 126 -15.71 3.50 -8.37
N CYS A 127 -16.72 3.31 -7.55
CA CYS A 127 -17.54 2.10 -7.54
C CYS A 127 -19.01 2.46 -7.78
N GLU A 128 -19.82 1.45 -8.02
CA GLU A 128 -21.28 1.62 -8.15
C GLU A 128 -21.85 2.26 -6.89
N ALA A 129 -22.65 3.28 -7.06
CA ALA A 129 -23.41 3.87 -5.99
C ALA A 129 -24.71 3.06 -5.81
N GLN A 130 -24.94 2.52 -4.62
CA GLN A 130 -26.28 2.03 -4.29
C GLN A 130 -27.22 3.25 -4.22
N GLY A 131 -27.91 3.53 -5.33
CA GLY A 131 -28.87 4.62 -5.42
C GLY A 131 -29.95 4.46 -4.37
N ARG A 132 -29.83 5.17 -3.24
CA ARG A 132 -30.85 5.23 -2.20
C ARG A 132 -31.29 6.68 -2.04
N LYS A 133 -32.59 6.92 -2.16
CA LYS A 133 -33.17 8.15 -1.63
C LYS A 133 -32.95 8.15 -0.11
N ARG A 134 -31.98 8.93 0.38
CA ARG A 134 -31.74 9.09 1.81
C ARG A 134 -32.44 10.34 2.30
N LYS A 135 -33.28 10.18 3.32
CA LYS A 135 -33.70 11.29 4.15
C LYS A 135 -32.72 11.41 5.32
N SER A 136 -32.08 12.53 5.43
CA SER A 136 -31.19 12.84 6.57
C SER A 136 -31.81 13.98 7.37
N THR A 137 -31.90 13.79 8.67
CA THR A 137 -32.35 14.83 9.59
C THR A 137 -31.15 15.28 10.43
N TYR A 138 -30.85 16.54 10.42
CA TYR A 138 -29.75 17.11 11.23
C TYR A 138 -30.22 18.33 12.01
N ARG A 139 -29.61 18.50 13.19
CA ARG A 139 -29.91 19.65 14.07
C ARG A 139 -29.14 20.87 13.59
N GLN A 140 -29.84 21.98 13.37
CA GLN A 140 -29.24 23.27 13.05
C GLN A 140 -28.65 23.94 14.30
N LYS A 141 -27.84 24.98 14.10
CA LYS A 141 -27.22 25.73 15.21
C LYS A 141 -28.26 26.41 16.14
N ASP A 142 -29.45 26.73 15.62
CA ASP A 142 -30.59 27.29 16.35
C ASP A 142 -31.40 26.24 17.12
N GLY A 143 -30.99 24.98 17.08
CA GLY A 143 -31.67 23.87 17.75
C GLY A 143 -32.79 23.23 16.96
N THR A 144 -33.20 23.78 15.82
CA THR A 144 -34.25 23.21 14.97
C THR A 144 -33.74 21.98 14.20
N MET A 145 -34.68 21.08 13.87
CA MET A 145 -34.38 19.89 13.06
C MET A 145 -34.68 20.16 11.59
N LYS A 146 -33.71 20.01 10.73
CA LYS A 146 -33.89 20.11 9.28
C LYS A 146 -33.80 18.74 8.64
N MET A 147 -34.82 18.39 7.88
CA MET A 147 -34.83 17.19 7.05
C MET A 147 -34.34 17.59 5.63
N THR A 148 -33.34 16.89 5.13
CA THR A 148 -32.89 17.02 3.75
C THR A 148 -33.07 15.69 3.05
N GLN A 149 -33.70 15.72 1.89
CA GLN A 149 -33.82 14.56 1.03
C GLN A 149 -32.75 14.67 -0.05
N TYR A 150 -31.83 13.70 -0.06
CA TYR A 150 -30.81 13.62 -1.11
C TYR A 150 -31.26 12.58 -2.14
N GLU A 151 -31.47 12.99 -3.36
CA GLU A 151 -31.49 12.08 -4.50
C GLU A 151 -30.07 11.98 -5.01
N THR A 152 -29.41 10.86 -4.73
CA THR A 152 -28.11 10.57 -5.33
C THR A 152 -28.37 10.07 -6.76
N GLY A 153 -28.46 11.00 -7.71
CA GLY A 153 -28.60 10.70 -9.14
C GLY A 153 -27.32 10.15 -9.79
N HIS A 154 -26.27 9.90 -8.98
CA HIS A 154 -25.01 9.35 -9.49
C HIS A 154 -25.05 7.83 -9.46
N SER A 155 -24.78 7.20 -10.61
CA SER A 155 -24.61 5.75 -10.71
C SER A 155 -23.31 5.25 -10.05
N THR A 156 -22.34 6.16 -9.78
CA THR A 156 -21.05 5.85 -9.17
C THR A 156 -20.70 6.82 -8.04
N ARG A 157 -19.90 6.34 -7.08
CA ARG A 157 -19.29 7.13 -5.99
C ARG A 157 -17.79 6.84 -5.90
N ILE A 158 -17.02 7.72 -5.25
CA ILE A 158 -15.64 7.42 -4.88
C ILE A 158 -15.64 6.20 -3.95
N MET A 159 -14.68 5.30 -4.13
CA MET A 159 -14.49 4.13 -3.28
C MET A 159 -14.16 4.53 -1.85
N ASP A 160 -14.48 3.66 -0.90
CA ASP A 160 -14.12 3.85 0.50
C ASP A 160 -12.60 3.60 0.68
N ASN A 161 -12.05 4.03 1.81
CA ASN A 161 -10.64 3.79 2.18
C ASN A 161 -10.43 2.44 2.90
N VAL A 162 -11.43 1.56 2.91
CA VAL A 162 -11.32 0.16 3.35
C VAL A 162 -11.50 -0.73 2.13
N TRP A 163 -10.43 -1.42 1.72
CA TRP A 163 -10.43 -2.28 0.56
C TRP A 163 -10.40 -3.74 0.96
N LEU A 164 -11.48 -4.47 0.66
CA LEU A 164 -11.49 -5.93 0.73
C LEU A 164 -10.80 -6.47 -0.53
N ILE A 165 -9.65 -7.14 -0.33
CA ILE A 165 -8.85 -7.71 -1.42
C ILE A 165 -8.61 -9.18 -1.13
N ASP A 166 -8.86 -10.00 -2.13
CA ASP A 166 -8.69 -11.45 -2.05
C ASP A 166 -7.22 -11.84 -1.90
N THR A 167 -6.96 -12.76 -0.98
CA THR A 167 -5.65 -13.35 -0.76
C THR A 167 -5.68 -14.86 -0.90
N GLY A 168 -4.50 -15.46 -1.10
CA GLY A 168 -4.32 -16.90 -1.18
C GLY A 168 -3.84 -17.36 -2.54
N TYR A 169 -3.66 -18.67 -2.65
CA TYR A 169 -3.12 -19.29 -3.85
C TYR A 169 -4.02 -19.02 -5.08
N MET A 170 -3.41 -18.54 -6.18
CA MET A 170 -4.07 -18.17 -7.44
C MET A 170 -5.10 -17.02 -7.33
N ARG A 171 -5.19 -16.35 -6.16
CA ARG A 171 -5.99 -15.13 -5.95
C ARG A 171 -5.10 -13.90 -5.86
N THR A 172 -4.02 -13.99 -5.07
CA THR A 172 -3.01 -12.91 -4.93
C THR A 172 -2.33 -12.59 -6.27
N THR A 173 -1.99 -13.62 -7.04
CA THR A 173 -1.43 -13.55 -8.40
C THR A 173 -1.72 -14.85 -9.15
N LYS A 174 -1.69 -14.79 -10.49
CA LYS A 174 -1.76 -15.98 -11.36
C LYS A 174 -0.39 -16.59 -11.64
N ASP A 175 0.69 -15.92 -11.29
CA ASP A 175 2.07 -16.36 -11.51
C ASP A 175 2.48 -17.41 -10.48
N LYS A 176 2.31 -18.71 -10.81
CA LYS A 176 2.59 -19.82 -9.88
C LYS A 176 4.01 -19.79 -9.30
N PHE A 177 5.01 -19.42 -10.11
CA PHE A 177 6.41 -19.38 -9.66
C PHE A 177 6.69 -18.27 -8.64
N ALA A 178 5.88 -17.23 -8.58
CA ALA A 178 6.00 -16.15 -7.60
C ALA A 178 5.72 -16.63 -6.17
N TYR A 179 4.97 -17.73 -6.00
CA TYR A 179 4.69 -18.33 -4.69
C TYR A 179 5.91 -18.95 -4.00
N LYS A 180 7.08 -18.93 -4.61
CA LYS A 180 8.35 -19.20 -3.93
C LYS A 180 8.74 -18.08 -2.96
N HIS A 181 8.19 -16.88 -3.13
CA HIS A 181 8.34 -15.79 -2.17
C HIS A 181 7.31 -15.93 -1.03
N PRO A 182 7.70 -15.82 0.25
CA PRO A 182 6.84 -16.12 1.39
C PRO A 182 5.76 -15.07 1.66
N ALA A 183 5.92 -13.86 1.14
CA ALA A 183 5.05 -12.72 1.40
C ALA A 183 4.75 -11.97 0.11
N MET A 184 3.79 -12.45 -0.67
CA MET A 184 3.42 -11.78 -1.90
C MET A 184 2.39 -10.67 -1.65
N PHE A 185 2.65 -9.55 -2.27
CA PHE A 185 1.75 -8.41 -2.34
C PHE A 185 0.60 -8.70 -3.33
N PRO A 186 -0.66 -8.42 -3.03
CA PRO A 186 -1.74 -8.61 -4.00
C PRO A 186 -1.60 -7.67 -5.19
N GLU A 187 -1.73 -8.23 -6.40
CA GLU A 187 -1.66 -7.45 -7.65
C GLU A 187 -2.71 -6.34 -7.68
N GLU A 188 -3.94 -6.66 -7.28
CA GLU A 188 -5.06 -5.70 -7.22
C GLU A 188 -4.76 -4.51 -6.30
N LEU A 189 -4.08 -4.72 -5.16
CA LEU A 189 -3.71 -3.65 -4.24
C LEU A 189 -2.71 -2.69 -4.89
N CYS A 190 -1.66 -3.24 -5.50
CA CYS A 190 -0.65 -2.45 -6.20
C CYS A 190 -1.28 -1.66 -7.36
N GLU A 191 -2.07 -2.33 -8.19
CA GLU A 191 -2.70 -1.72 -9.37
C GLU A 191 -3.60 -0.54 -8.99
N ARG A 192 -4.45 -0.72 -7.99
CA ARG A 192 -5.34 0.35 -7.51
C ARG A 192 -4.57 1.59 -7.05
N HIS A 193 -3.47 1.41 -6.30
CA HIS A 193 -2.65 2.53 -5.86
C HIS A 193 -1.89 3.17 -7.01
N ILE A 194 -1.33 2.38 -7.94
CA ILE A 194 -0.63 2.89 -9.13
C ILE A 194 -1.57 3.74 -9.99
N LEU A 195 -2.76 3.25 -10.29
CA LEU A 195 -3.76 3.99 -11.06
C LEU A 195 -4.24 5.26 -10.36
N THR A 196 -4.33 5.25 -9.02
CA THR A 196 -4.79 6.39 -8.23
C THR A 196 -3.75 7.49 -8.15
N TRP A 197 -2.49 7.15 -7.88
CA TRP A 197 -1.47 8.11 -7.46
C TRP A 197 -0.39 8.38 -8.50
N SER A 198 -0.53 7.84 -9.72
CA SER A 198 0.38 8.12 -10.84
C SER A 198 -0.35 8.23 -12.17
N ASN A 199 0.28 8.92 -13.12
CA ASN A 199 -0.10 8.92 -14.53
C ASN A 199 0.78 7.96 -15.34
N GLU A 200 0.43 7.71 -16.60
CA GLU A 200 1.31 6.99 -17.52
C GLU A 200 2.67 7.70 -17.62
N GLU A 201 3.74 6.95 -17.85
CA GLU A 201 5.13 7.39 -17.88
C GLU A 201 5.73 7.88 -16.55
N ASP A 202 4.94 8.02 -15.48
CA ASP A 202 5.46 8.31 -14.15
C ASP A 202 6.35 7.17 -13.64
N THR A 203 7.30 7.50 -12.76
CA THR A 203 8.22 6.54 -12.17
C THR A 203 7.67 5.97 -10.86
N VAL A 204 7.35 4.69 -10.87
CA VAL A 204 6.94 3.91 -9.70
C VAL A 204 8.15 3.24 -9.07
N PHE A 205 8.25 3.27 -7.76
CA PHE A 205 9.36 2.74 -6.99
C PHE A 205 8.93 1.72 -5.94
N ASP A 206 9.72 0.67 -5.72
CA ASP A 206 9.56 -0.27 -4.63
C ASP A 206 10.94 -0.64 -4.04
N PRO A 207 11.29 -0.11 -2.83
CA PRO A 207 12.56 -0.42 -2.18
C PRO A 207 12.64 -1.82 -1.55
N PHE A 208 11.52 -2.57 -1.53
CA PHE A 208 11.41 -3.94 -1.02
C PHE A 208 10.67 -4.81 -2.03
N MET A 209 11.21 -4.86 -3.25
CA MET A 209 10.54 -5.37 -4.42
C MET A 209 10.05 -6.83 -4.30
N GLY A 210 10.72 -7.66 -3.51
CA GLY A 210 10.37 -9.06 -3.29
C GLY A 210 10.16 -9.83 -4.58
N SER A 211 8.96 -10.34 -4.79
CA SER A 211 8.60 -11.05 -6.02
C SER A 211 8.22 -10.14 -7.20
N GLY A 212 8.37 -8.80 -7.08
CA GLY A 212 8.16 -7.85 -8.17
C GLY A 212 6.71 -7.51 -8.51
N THR A 213 5.79 -7.61 -7.56
CA THR A 213 4.36 -7.34 -7.83
C THR A 213 4.14 -5.89 -8.25
N THR A 214 4.73 -4.93 -7.52
CA THR A 214 4.63 -3.50 -7.84
C THR A 214 5.19 -3.21 -9.23
N GLY A 215 6.35 -3.80 -9.56
CA GLY A 215 6.96 -3.63 -10.88
C GLY A 215 6.12 -4.20 -12.01
N LYS A 216 5.58 -5.40 -11.83
CA LYS A 216 4.66 -6.00 -12.83
C LYS A 216 3.46 -5.10 -13.07
N MET A 217 2.81 -4.60 -12.02
CA MET A 217 1.63 -3.74 -12.16
C MET A 217 1.98 -2.37 -12.73
N ALA A 218 3.15 -1.82 -12.42
CA ALA A 218 3.62 -0.56 -13.00
C ALA A 218 3.78 -0.68 -14.53
N VAL A 219 4.48 -1.72 -15.00
CA VAL A 219 4.71 -1.95 -16.43
C VAL A 219 3.41 -2.25 -17.17
N LEU A 220 2.52 -3.09 -16.60
CA LEU A 220 1.20 -3.38 -17.19
C LEU A 220 0.35 -2.13 -17.40
N ASN A 221 0.56 -1.12 -16.58
CA ASN A 221 -0.20 0.13 -16.64
C ASN A 221 0.61 1.29 -17.26
N ASN A 222 1.64 1.03 -18.06
CA ASN A 222 2.46 2.01 -18.76
C ASN A 222 3.23 2.99 -17.83
N ARG A 223 3.66 2.53 -16.63
CA ARG A 223 4.54 3.29 -15.74
C ARG A 223 5.97 2.77 -15.84
N LYS A 224 6.94 3.66 -15.66
CA LYS A 224 8.34 3.27 -15.45
C LYS A 224 8.49 2.66 -14.06
N PHE A 225 9.43 1.72 -13.91
CA PHE A 225 9.62 1.05 -12.63
C PHE A 225 11.10 1.03 -12.22
N ILE A 226 11.32 1.29 -10.94
CA ILE A 226 12.58 1.05 -10.24
C ILE A 226 12.29 0.17 -9.04
N GLY A 227 13.05 -0.91 -8.86
CA GLY A 227 12.93 -1.82 -7.73
C GLY A 227 14.27 -2.13 -7.10
N ILE A 228 14.27 -2.35 -5.79
CA ILE A 228 15.44 -2.82 -5.03
C ILE A 228 15.06 -4.11 -4.32
N GLU A 229 15.91 -5.12 -4.44
CA GLU A 229 15.80 -6.40 -3.74
C GLU A 229 17.20 -6.85 -3.31
N ILE A 230 17.33 -7.31 -2.06
CA ILE A 230 18.60 -7.73 -1.48
C ILE A 230 18.87 -9.23 -1.71
N ASP A 231 17.82 -10.03 -1.89
CA ASP A 231 17.92 -11.47 -2.12
C ASP A 231 17.95 -11.76 -3.63
N ASP A 232 19.06 -12.34 -4.11
CA ASP A 232 19.27 -12.65 -5.52
C ASP A 232 18.17 -13.56 -6.09
N THR A 233 17.66 -14.49 -5.28
CA THR A 233 16.60 -15.42 -5.71
C THR A 233 15.27 -14.69 -5.95
N TYR A 234 14.91 -13.78 -5.04
CA TYR A 234 13.71 -12.96 -5.18
C TYR A 234 13.87 -11.94 -6.31
N TYR A 235 15.06 -11.37 -6.46
CA TYR A 235 15.39 -10.48 -7.59
C TYR A 235 15.16 -11.16 -8.94
N GLU A 236 15.63 -12.39 -9.14
CA GLU A 236 15.41 -13.13 -10.39
C GLU A 236 13.93 -13.48 -10.62
N ILE A 237 13.17 -13.78 -9.57
CA ILE A 237 11.72 -13.96 -9.66
C ILE A 237 11.05 -12.67 -10.13
N ALA A 238 11.39 -11.55 -9.51
CA ALA A 238 10.84 -10.24 -9.85
C ALA A 238 11.15 -9.84 -11.30
N LYS A 239 12.42 -9.98 -11.70
CA LYS A 239 12.90 -9.71 -13.06
C LYS A 239 12.13 -10.52 -14.12
N ASN A 240 11.94 -11.82 -13.87
CA ASN A 240 11.19 -12.67 -14.78
C ASN A 240 9.72 -12.27 -14.87
N ARG A 241 9.09 -11.87 -13.77
CA ARG A 241 7.69 -11.39 -13.77
C ARG A 241 7.53 -10.09 -14.54
N ILE A 242 8.43 -9.14 -14.31
CA ILE A 242 8.37 -7.82 -14.95
C ILE A 242 8.66 -7.93 -16.45
N ASN A 243 9.72 -8.66 -16.83
CA ASN A 243 10.07 -8.85 -18.24
C ASN A 243 9.05 -9.68 -19.01
N GLY A 244 8.37 -10.64 -18.36
CA GLY A 244 7.32 -11.44 -18.97
C GLY A 244 6.13 -10.62 -19.45
N VAL A 245 5.87 -9.47 -18.83
CA VAL A 245 4.82 -8.53 -19.27
C VAL A 245 5.26 -7.75 -20.50
N SER A 246 6.51 -7.26 -20.51
CA SER A 246 7.04 -6.45 -21.62
C SER A 246 7.11 -7.18 -22.97
N GLN A 247 6.96 -8.53 -22.97
CA GLN A 247 6.97 -9.34 -24.20
C GLN A 247 5.56 -9.63 -24.74
N THR A 248 4.52 -9.23 -24.00
CA THR A 248 3.12 -9.55 -24.34
C THR A 248 2.34 -8.32 -24.84
N THR A 249 2.94 -7.15 -24.79
CA THR A 249 2.46 -5.88 -25.32
C THR A 249 3.21 -5.49 -26.58
#